data_0033433f33a18a61d6b910ee52b218eb
#
_entry.id   0033433f33a18a61d6b910ee52b218eb
#
_cell.length_a   1.000
_cell.length_b   1.000
_cell.length_c   1.000
_cell.angle_alpha   90.00
_cell.angle_beta   90.00
_cell.angle_gamma   90.00
#
_symmetry.space_group_name_H-M   'P 1'
#
loop_
_entity.id
_entity.type
_entity.pdbx_description
1 polymer ?
#
loop_
_entity_poly.entity_id
_entity_poly.type
_entity_poly.pdbx_seq_one_letter_code
_entity_poly.pdbx_strand_id
1 'polypeptide(L)'
;PPHPARPGGESGNGAATPSPAASPGPVASPGPAAGAASQVIEVQFKGLRSDFFAFNGAAPLTEREYVVVEADRGQDIGWVKRAAAARDLACGGGCDSVGERAVPLPSRRVIRRAAPADVLRLLQLRDQELEVRRRTRELAAKHRLRMKVSEAEWQWDRNKLTVYFTAEKRVDFRALVRDMARSFRTRIDLRQIGVRDEARRLGGLGRCRRELCCRSWLTSIEPVTLQLAKDQGLSLNPSQISGACGRLMNCLRYEHAVYAQARKRFPPVGRTIRTANGRENVKSWDLFEETVSLEARDGETRTIPLAQLQDERREARRAELDRN
;
A
#
# COMPACT_ATOMS: atom_id res chain seq x y z
N PRO A 1 -43.67 -61.15 -16.49
CA PRO A 1 -44.10 -61.66 -17.75
C PRO A 1 -45.48 -61.09 -18.13
N PRO A 2 -45.89 -61.01 -19.32
CA PRO A 2 -45.26 -60.47 -20.48
C PRO A 2 -46.16 -59.39 -21.18
N HIS A 3 -45.54 -58.70 -22.13
CA HIS A 3 -46.22 -57.96 -23.21
C HIS A 3 -47.37 -58.83 -23.93
N PRO A 4 -48.37 -58.13 -24.57
CA PRO A 4 -48.32 -58.08 -26.01
C PRO A 4 -48.74 -56.71 -26.59
N ALA A 5 -48.03 -56.29 -27.64
CA ALA A 5 -48.38 -56.22 -29.08
C ALA A 5 -49.46 -55.22 -29.55
N ARG A 6 -49.03 -54.40 -30.50
CA ARG A 6 -49.78 -53.51 -31.42
C ARG A 6 -50.80 -54.23 -32.27
N PRO A 7 -51.77 -53.52 -32.86
CA PRO A 7 -51.69 -53.00 -34.23
C PRO A 7 -52.25 -51.56 -34.33
N GLY A 8 -51.97 -50.70 -35.28
CA GLY A 8 -51.84 -50.74 -36.71
C GLY A 8 -52.93 -49.88 -37.37
N GLY A 9 -52.52 -48.86 -38.14
CA GLY A 9 -53.33 -48.43 -39.29
C GLY A 9 -53.92 -47.03 -39.24
N GLU A 10 -53.54 -46.28 -40.29
CA GLU A 10 -54.23 -45.35 -41.19
C GLU A 10 -54.26 -43.85 -40.89
N SER A 11 -53.50 -43.18 -41.68
CA SER A 11 -53.67 -42.19 -42.75
C SER A 11 -54.82 -41.17 -42.59
N GLY A 12 -54.45 -39.91 -42.71
CA GLY A 12 -55.39 -38.89 -43.14
C GLY A 12 -55.05 -37.46 -42.86
N ASN A 13 -54.63 -36.78 -43.90
CA ASN A 13 -54.80 -35.35 -44.20
C ASN A 13 -54.19 -34.23 -43.40
N GLY A 14 -53.41 -33.50 -44.15
CA GLY A 14 -52.78 -32.23 -43.86
C GLY A 14 -53.70 -31.08 -43.53
N ALA A 15 -53.23 -30.27 -42.60
CA ALA A 15 -53.57 -28.87 -42.50
C ALA A 15 -52.33 -28.13 -42.09
N ALA A 16 -51.81 -27.27 -42.95
CA ALA A 16 -50.69 -26.39 -42.69
C ALA A 16 -51.08 -25.39 -41.63
N THR A 17 -50.41 -25.46 -40.49
CA THR A 17 -50.39 -24.39 -39.49
C THR A 17 -49.27 -23.39 -39.78
N PRO A 18 -49.52 -22.07 -39.73
CA PRO A 18 -48.50 -21.09 -40.01
C PRO A 18 -47.46 -21.06 -38.87
N SER A 19 -46.19 -21.03 -39.26
CA SER A 19 -45.04 -20.80 -38.35
C SER A 19 -45.24 -19.54 -37.49
N PRO A 20 -44.96 -19.60 -36.19
CA PRO A 20 -44.89 -18.39 -35.37
C PRO A 20 -43.70 -17.54 -35.79
N ALA A 21 -43.97 -16.25 -35.93
CA ALA A 21 -43.01 -15.22 -36.28
C ALA A 21 -41.77 -15.26 -35.35
N ALA A 22 -40.60 -15.15 -35.97
CA ALA A 22 -39.33 -15.05 -35.29
C ALA A 22 -39.33 -13.90 -34.26
N SER A 23 -39.01 -14.22 -33.02
CA SER A 23 -38.76 -13.23 -31.95
C SER A 23 -37.63 -12.30 -32.40
N PRO A 24 -37.73 -10.98 -32.20
CA PRO A 24 -36.64 -10.08 -32.51
C PRO A 24 -35.45 -10.43 -31.60
N GLY A 25 -34.30 -10.67 -32.22
CA GLY A 25 -33.03 -10.90 -31.55
C GLY A 25 -32.65 -9.73 -30.63
N PRO A 26 -31.79 -9.96 -29.64
CA PRO A 26 -31.41 -8.92 -28.71
C PRO A 26 -30.83 -7.73 -29.47
N VAL A 27 -31.45 -6.57 -29.29
CA VAL A 27 -30.98 -5.29 -29.82
C VAL A 27 -29.58 -5.08 -29.25
N ALA A 28 -28.57 -5.11 -30.11
CA ALA A 28 -27.20 -4.74 -29.75
C ALA A 28 -27.21 -3.33 -29.18
N SER A 29 -26.79 -3.18 -27.95
CA SER A 29 -26.57 -1.88 -27.33
C SER A 29 -25.60 -1.09 -28.20
N PRO A 30 -25.86 0.20 -28.51
CA PRO A 30 -24.97 1.00 -29.31
C PRO A 30 -23.62 1.05 -28.60
N GLY A 31 -22.57 0.59 -29.27
CA GLY A 31 -21.20 0.72 -28.82
C GLY A 31 -20.87 2.20 -28.56
N PRO A 32 -19.95 2.53 -27.68
CA PRO A 32 -19.62 3.89 -27.32
C PRO A 32 -19.20 4.67 -28.58
N ALA A 33 -19.83 5.83 -28.81
CA ALA A 33 -19.47 6.75 -29.86
C ALA A 33 -17.98 7.08 -29.77
N ALA A 34 -17.24 6.78 -30.82
CA ALA A 34 -15.83 7.15 -30.96
C ALA A 34 -15.74 8.69 -31.02
N GLY A 35 -15.24 9.31 -29.93
CA GLY A 35 -15.01 10.75 -29.94
C GLY A 35 -14.77 11.45 -28.60
N ALA A 36 -15.14 10.86 -27.47
CA ALA A 36 -14.81 11.46 -26.17
C ALA A 36 -13.47 10.89 -25.67
N ALA A 37 -12.50 11.76 -25.40
CA ALA A 37 -11.23 11.35 -24.81
C ALA A 37 -11.50 10.63 -23.48
N SER A 38 -11.31 9.31 -23.44
CA SER A 38 -11.48 8.50 -22.24
C SER A 38 -10.51 9.00 -21.17
N GLN A 39 -11.04 9.55 -20.09
CA GLN A 39 -10.24 9.93 -18.93
C GLN A 39 -10.03 8.71 -18.05
N VAL A 40 -8.83 8.59 -17.48
CA VAL A 40 -8.55 7.60 -16.45
C VAL A 40 -8.57 8.30 -15.10
N ILE A 41 -9.42 7.81 -14.22
CA ILE A 41 -9.67 8.41 -12.91
C ILE A 41 -9.13 7.49 -11.83
N GLU A 42 -8.23 7.98 -10.99
CA GLU A 42 -7.85 7.29 -9.75
C GLU A 42 -8.89 7.60 -8.68
N VAL A 43 -9.64 6.57 -8.27
CA VAL A 43 -10.67 6.68 -7.24
C VAL A 43 -10.13 6.09 -5.94
N GLN A 44 -10.19 6.88 -4.87
CA GLN A 44 -9.83 6.48 -3.52
C GLN A 44 -11.08 6.04 -2.76
N PHE A 45 -10.97 4.87 -2.15
CA PHE A 45 -11.99 4.32 -1.26
C PHE A 45 -11.61 4.51 0.21
N LYS A 46 -12.20 3.75 1.09
CA LYS A 46 -11.83 3.76 2.50
C LYS A 46 -10.37 3.33 2.70
N GLY A 47 -9.71 3.97 3.64
CA GLY A 47 -8.30 3.70 3.96
C GLY A 47 -7.38 4.12 2.82
N LEU A 48 -6.60 3.17 2.31
CA LEU A 48 -5.60 3.41 1.26
C LEU A 48 -5.90 2.64 -0.03
N ARG A 49 -7.10 2.06 -0.12
CA ARG A 49 -7.53 1.36 -1.32
C ARG A 49 -7.83 2.38 -2.40
N SER A 50 -7.07 2.39 -3.48
CA SER A 50 -7.37 3.14 -4.71
C SER A 50 -7.33 2.21 -5.91
N ASP A 51 -8.06 2.57 -6.95
CA ASP A 51 -8.10 1.83 -8.20
C ASP A 51 -8.38 2.79 -9.35
N PHE A 52 -8.09 2.35 -10.58
CA PHE A 52 -8.27 3.15 -11.78
C PHE A 52 -9.55 2.77 -12.51
N PHE A 53 -10.26 3.79 -13.01
CA PHE A 53 -11.55 3.63 -13.69
C PHE A 53 -11.56 4.50 -14.96
N ALA A 54 -12.19 3.99 -16.00
CA ALA A 54 -12.47 4.76 -17.21
C ALA A 54 -13.69 5.70 -16.98
N PHE A 55 -13.60 6.91 -17.45
CA PHE A 55 -14.68 7.87 -17.41
C PHE A 55 -14.92 8.50 -18.79
N ASN A 56 -16.16 8.41 -19.28
CA ASN A 56 -16.58 8.88 -20.60
C ASN A 56 -17.68 9.95 -20.51
N GLY A 57 -17.79 10.64 -19.38
CA GLY A 57 -18.80 11.69 -19.20
C GLY A 57 -18.43 13.00 -19.91
N ALA A 58 -19.45 13.77 -20.28
CA ALA A 58 -19.29 15.04 -21.01
C ALA A 58 -18.58 16.14 -20.20
N ALA A 59 -18.75 16.16 -18.88
CA ALA A 59 -18.10 17.13 -17.99
C ALA A 59 -16.96 16.45 -17.20
N PRO A 60 -15.76 17.06 -17.14
CA PRO A 60 -14.63 16.51 -16.40
C PRO A 60 -14.98 16.35 -14.91
N LEU A 61 -14.43 15.31 -14.28
CA LEU A 61 -14.53 15.10 -12.84
C LEU A 61 -13.49 15.96 -12.12
N THR A 62 -13.87 16.50 -10.97
CA THR A 62 -12.98 17.28 -10.12
C THR A 62 -12.39 16.42 -9.00
N GLU A 63 -11.21 16.78 -8.50
CA GLU A 63 -10.62 16.12 -7.34
C GLU A 63 -11.53 16.26 -6.11
N ARG A 64 -11.55 15.21 -5.28
CA ARG A 64 -12.41 15.07 -4.09
C ARG A 64 -13.91 14.91 -4.38
N GLU A 65 -14.33 14.87 -5.62
CA GLU A 65 -15.71 14.58 -5.99
C GLU A 65 -16.02 13.08 -5.75
N TYR A 66 -17.18 12.79 -5.16
CA TYR A 66 -17.61 11.41 -4.97
C TYR A 66 -18.23 10.85 -6.24
N VAL A 67 -17.84 9.61 -6.56
CA VAL A 67 -18.30 8.89 -7.75
C VAL A 67 -18.71 7.47 -7.41
N VAL A 68 -19.74 6.99 -8.09
CA VAL A 68 -20.19 5.60 -8.05
C VAL A 68 -19.48 4.87 -9.19
N VAL A 69 -18.83 3.75 -8.86
CA VAL A 69 -17.99 2.98 -9.78
C VAL A 69 -18.41 1.53 -9.86
N GLU A 70 -18.06 0.87 -10.94
CA GLU A 70 -18.21 -0.57 -11.08
C GLU A 70 -17.27 -1.30 -10.11
N ALA A 71 -17.80 -2.26 -9.36
CA ALA A 71 -17.04 -3.22 -8.56
C ALA A 71 -17.02 -4.58 -9.27
N ASP A 72 -16.22 -5.54 -8.74
CA ASP A 72 -16.18 -6.91 -9.30
C ASP A 72 -17.58 -7.56 -9.33
N ARG A 73 -18.42 -7.19 -8.38
CA ARG A 73 -19.86 -7.50 -8.34
C ARG A 73 -20.59 -6.31 -7.73
N GLY A 74 -21.46 -5.69 -8.52
CA GLY A 74 -22.26 -4.54 -8.10
C GLY A 74 -21.50 -3.21 -8.21
N GLN A 75 -21.75 -2.31 -7.28
CA GLN A 75 -21.29 -0.94 -7.31
C GLN A 75 -20.57 -0.58 -6.00
N ASP A 76 -19.59 0.30 -6.10
CA ASP A 76 -18.92 0.88 -4.94
C ASP A 76 -18.85 2.39 -5.09
N ILE A 77 -18.54 3.10 -4.00
CA ILE A 77 -18.41 4.55 -4.00
C ILE A 77 -17.05 4.96 -3.46
N GLY A 78 -16.43 5.90 -4.15
CA GLY A 78 -15.17 6.50 -3.72
C GLY A 78 -15.11 7.96 -4.10
N TRP A 79 -14.02 8.63 -3.78
CA TRP A 79 -13.78 10.00 -4.20
C TRP A 79 -12.61 10.08 -5.18
N VAL A 80 -12.68 11.02 -6.11
CA VAL A 80 -11.66 11.24 -7.13
C VAL A 80 -10.39 11.77 -6.45
N LYS A 81 -9.33 10.98 -6.52
CA LYS A 81 -8.00 11.37 -6.01
C LYS A 81 -7.21 12.12 -7.07
N ARG A 82 -7.30 11.66 -8.31
CA ARG A 82 -6.66 12.26 -9.47
C ARG A 82 -7.49 11.96 -10.71
N ALA A 83 -7.68 12.99 -11.53
CA ALA A 83 -8.22 12.86 -12.87
C ALA A 83 -7.14 13.27 -13.85
N ALA A 84 -6.76 12.39 -14.78
CA ALA A 84 -5.74 12.69 -15.76
C ALA A 84 -6.11 12.05 -17.10
N ALA A 85 -5.65 12.64 -18.20
CA ALA A 85 -5.70 11.96 -19.48
C ALA A 85 -4.85 10.68 -19.40
N ALA A 86 -5.23 9.64 -20.15
CA ALA A 86 -4.53 8.35 -20.11
C ALA A 86 -3.01 8.46 -20.37
N ARG A 87 -2.57 9.53 -21.03
CA ARG A 87 -1.16 9.85 -21.33
C ARG A 87 -0.39 10.36 -20.11
N ASP A 88 -1.05 11.09 -19.21
CA ASP A 88 -0.40 11.81 -18.10
C ASP A 88 -0.18 10.91 -16.86
N LEU A 89 -0.84 9.77 -16.78
CA LEU A 89 -0.68 8.81 -15.68
C LEU A 89 0.58 7.94 -15.82
N ALA A 90 1.19 7.91 -17.00
CA ALA A 90 2.42 7.17 -17.25
C ALA A 90 3.66 7.78 -16.54
N CYS A 91 3.60 9.06 -16.15
CA CYS A 91 4.70 9.81 -15.54
C CYS A 91 4.32 10.32 -14.13
N GLY A 92 4.16 9.42 -13.20
CA GLY A 92 4.06 9.75 -11.77
C GLY A 92 5.43 9.89 -11.13
N GLY A 93 6.09 11.05 -11.30
CA GLY A 93 7.24 11.46 -10.49
C GLY A 93 8.60 10.90 -10.93
N GLY A 94 9.37 11.68 -11.67
CA GLY A 94 10.83 11.73 -11.64
C GLY A 94 11.58 10.45 -11.97
N CYS A 95 11.46 9.97 -13.24
CA CYS A 95 12.44 9.07 -13.84
C CYS A 95 12.56 9.41 -15.32
N ASP A 96 13.59 10.13 -15.67
CA ASP A 96 14.12 10.18 -17.04
C ASP A 96 14.64 8.79 -17.39
N SER A 97 13.93 8.07 -18.23
CA SER A 97 14.30 6.79 -18.82
C SER A 97 13.43 5.59 -18.41
N VAL A 98 12.21 5.50 -18.96
CA VAL A 98 11.68 4.20 -19.41
C VAL A 98 10.53 4.48 -20.40
N GLY A 99 10.61 3.84 -21.58
CA GLY A 99 9.72 4.05 -22.70
C GLY A 99 8.23 4.03 -22.37
N GLU A 100 7.47 4.74 -23.18
CA GLU A 100 6.01 4.89 -23.17
C GLU A 100 5.30 3.52 -22.99
N ARG A 101 5.12 3.11 -21.75
CA ARG A 101 4.12 2.09 -21.43
C ARG A 101 2.80 2.82 -21.27
N ALA A 102 2.01 2.82 -22.33
CA ALA A 102 0.61 3.19 -22.26
C ALA A 102 -0.05 2.42 -21.10
N VAL A 103 -0.57 3.14 -20.10
CA VAL A 103 -1.34 2.50 -19.03
C VAL A 103 -2.55 1.85 -19.70
N PRO A 104 -2.74 0.53 -19.60
CA PRO A 104 -3.90 -0.09 -20.21
C PRO A 104 -5.16 0.55 -19.64
N LEU A 105 -6.10 0.90 -20.51
CA LEU A 105 -7.39 1.46 -20.09
C LEU A 105 -8.02 0.51 -19.07
N PRO A 106 -8.43 1.01 -17.91
CA PRO A 106 -9.04 0.17 -16.89
C PRO A 106 -10.32 -0.49 -17.44
N SER A 107 -10.52 -1.76 -17.14
CA SER A 107 -11.70 -2.53 -17.56
C SER A 107 -12.99 -2.08 -16.86
N ARG A 108 -12.87 -1.40 -15.72
CA ARG A 108 -13.98 -0.88 -14.92
C ARG A 108 -14.15 0.62 -15.15
N ARG A 109 -15.39 1.08 -15.06
CA ARG A 109 -15.73 2.47 -15.34
C ARG A 109 -16.41 3.17 -14.16
N VAL A 110 -16.35 4.49 -14.18
CA VAL A 110 -17.21 5.34 -13.36
C VAL A 110 -18.62 5.30 -13.96
N ILE A 111 -19.62 4.93 -13.16
CA ILE A 111 -21.00 4.83 -13.58
C ILE A 111 -21.64 6.21 -13.64
N ARG A 112 -21.52 6.96 -12.54
CA ARG A 112 -22.08 8.31 -12.39
C ARG A 112 -21.43 9.08 -11.25
N ARG A 113 -21.65 10.36 -11.19
CA ARG A 113 -21.38 11.19 -10.03
C ARG A 113 -22.28 10.75 -8.87
N ALA A 114 -21.77 10.78 -7.65
CA ALA A 114 -22.55 10.44 -6.48
C ALA A 114 -23.50 11.59 -6.12
N ALA A 115 -24.75 11.26 -5.86
CA ALA A 115 -25.70 12.19 -5.29
C ALA A 115 -25.46 12.37 -3.76
N PRO A 116 -25.92 13.47 -3.14
CA PRO A 116 -25.80 13.65 -1.69
C PRO A 116 -26.37 12.49 -0.87
N ALA A 117 -27.45 11.85 -1.33
CA ALA A 117 -28.05 10.68 -0.69
C ALA A 117 -27.09 9.46 -0.71
N ASP A 118 -26.29 9.30 -1.77
CA ASP A 118 -25.31 8.21 -1.87
C ASP A 118 -24.20 8.39 -0.83
N VAL A 119 -23.75 9.63 -0.65
CA VAL A 119 -22.72 9.98 0.34
C VAL A 119 -23.24 9.79 1.77
N LEU A 120 -24.47 10.19 2.04
CA LEU A 120 -25.13 9.94 3.35
C LEU A 120 -25.20 8.44 3.65
N ARG A 121 -25.60 7.63 2.67
CA ARG A 121 -25.60 6.17 2.80
C ARG A 121 -24.21 5.62 3.07
N LEU A 122 -23.17 6.12 2.40
CA LEU A 122 -21.78 5.74 2.68
C LEU A 122 -21.39 6.01 4.12
N LEU A 123 -21.74 7.19 4.66
CA LEU A 123 -21.43 7.55 6.04
C LEU A 123 -22.14 6.63 7.03
N GLN A 124 -23.44 6.34 6.82
CA GLN A 124 -24.18 5.37 7.63
C GLN A 124 -23.56 3.97 7.62
N LEU A 125 -23.06 3.51 6.47
CA LEU A 125 -22.35 2.24 6.38
C LEU A 125 -21.04 2.26 7.18
N ARG A 126 -20.30 3.35 7.15
CA ARG A 126 -19.07 3.52 7.93
C ARG A 126 -19.31 3.47 9.44
N ASP A 127 -20.41 4.04 9.91
CA ASP A 127 -20.79 3.96 11.32
C ASP A 127 -21.12 2.51 11.73
N GLN A 128 -21.82 1.77 10.86
CA GLN A 128 -22.12 0.35 11.08
C GLN A 128 -20.87 -0.54 11.09
N GLU A 129 -19.80 -0.17 10.42
CA GLU A 129 -18.57 -0.96 10.36
C GLU A 129 -17.87 -1.13 11.71
N LEU A 130 -18.06 -0.19 12.63
CA LEU A 130 -17.55 -0.31 14.00
C LEU A 130 -18.23 -1.49 14.75
N GLU A 131 -19.54 -1.60 14.60
CA GLU A 131 -20.30 -2.70 15.20
C GLU A 131 -19.96 -4.04 14.51
N VAL A 132 -19.83 -4.05 13.20
CA VAL A 132 -19.36 -5.24 12.45
C VAL A 132 -18.02 -5.71 12.97
N ARG A 133 -17.06 -4.79 13.17
CA ARG A 133 -15.74 -5.10 13.70
C ARG A 133 -15.83 -5.69 15.10
N ARG A 134 -16.65 -5.11 15.99
CA ARG A 134 -16.89 -5.61 17.35
C ARG A 134 -17.44 -7.04 17.29
N ARG A 135 -18.52 -7.23 16.54
CA ARG A 135 -19.18 -8.54 16.40
C ARG A 135 -18.26 -9.60 15.81
N THR A 136 -17.45 -9.23 14.83
CA THR A 136 -16.47 -10.14 14.23
C THR A 136 -15.41 -10.58 15.24
N ARG A 137 -14.96 -9.68 16.14
CA ARG A 137 -14.02 -10.02 17.23
C ARG A 137 -14.63 -11.03 18.21
N GLU A 138 -15.89 -10.85 18.58
CA GLU A 138 -16.63 -11.79 19.44
C GLU A 138 -16.72 -13.17 18.79
N LEU A 139 -17.07 -13.24 17.50
CA LEU A 139 -17.13 -14.49 16.76
C LEU A 139 -15.75 -15.15 16.64
N ALA A 140 -14.70 -14.39 16.37
CA ALA A 140 -13.34 -14.90 16.31
C ALA A 140 -12.88 -15.48 17.68
N ALA A 141 -13.23 -14.79 18.78
CA ALA A 141 -12.97 -15.28 20.13
C ALA A 141 -13.74 -16.56 20.44
N LYS A 142 -15.03 -16.64 20.07
CA LYS A 142 -15.85 -17.85 20.18
C LYS A 142 -15.22 -19.06 19.51
N HIS A 143 -14.65 -18.85 18.33
CA HIS A 143 -13.92 -19.88 17.58
C HIS A 143 -12.47 -20.07 18.04
N ARG A 144 -12.01 -19.39 19.10
CA ARG A 144 -10.65 -19.45 19.65
C ARG A 144 -9.56 -19.19 18.59
N LEU A 145 -9.84 -18.32 17.63
CA LEU A 145 -8.90 -17.99 16.57
C LEU A 145 -7.87 -16.97 17.04
N ARG A 146 -6.58 -17.25 16.84
CA ARG A 146 -5.48 -16.34 17.15
C ARG A 146 -5.30 -15.33 16.01
N MET A 147 -6.24 -14.39 15.92
CA MET A 147 -6.23 -13.32 14.92
C MET A 147 -6.71 -12.01 15.54
N LYS A 148 -6.17 -10.91 15.06
CA LYS A 148 -6.59 -9.56 15.45
C LYS A 148 -7.38 -8.94 14.31
N VAL A 149 -8.66 -8.69 14.51
CA VAL A 149 -9.51 -7.99 13.53
C VAL A 149 -9.20 -6.50 13.59
N SER A 150 -8.65 -5.96 12.51
CA SER A 150 -8.17 -4.58 12.42
C SER A 150 -9.27 -3.67 11.93
N GLU A 151 -9.93 -3.99 10.83
CA GLU A 151 -10.91 -3.13 10.17
C GLU A 151 -11.98 -3.97 9.46
N ALA A 152 -13.16 -3.38 9.28
CA ALA A 152 -14.23 -3.89 8.43
C ALA A 152 -14.63 -2.81 7.41
N GLU A 153 -14.99 -3.21 6.21
CA GLU A 153 -15.35 -2.34 5.11
C GLU A 153 -16.54 -2.92 4.36
N TRP A 154 -17.66 -2.21 4.36
CA TRP A 154 -18.79 -2.52 3.52
C TRP A 154 -18.57 -2.02 2.10
N GLN A 155 -18.90 -2.85 1.10
CA GLN A 155 -19.15 -2.34 -0.24
C GLN A 155 -20.42 -1.49 -0.19
N TRP A 156 -20.47 -0.39 -0.92
CA TRP A 156 -21.56 0.58 -0.84
C TRP A 156 -22.95 -0.02 -1.11
N ASP A 157 -23.05 -0.99 -1.98
CA ASP A 157 -24.30 -1.71 -2.28
C ASP A 157 -24.64 -2.85 -1.28
N ARG A 158 -23.77 -3.08 -0.27
CA ARG A 158 -23.87 -4.16 0.73
C ARG A 158 -23.72 -5.58 0.20
N ASN A 159 -23.31 -5.78 -1.04
CA ASN A 159 -23.13 -7.12 -1.62
C ASN A 159 -21.90 -7.84 -1.07
N LYS A 160 -20.96 -7.10 -0.49
CA LYS A 160 -19.73 -7.66 0.07
C LYS A 160 -19.32 -6.93 1.34
N LEU A 161 -18.89 -7.71 2.32
CA LEU A 161 -18.23 -7.22 3.54
C LEU A 161 -16.81 -7.74 3.56
N THR A 162 -15.84 -6.83 3.48
CA THR A 162 -14.42 -7.15 3.59
C THR A 162 -13.96 -6.90 5.02
N VAL A 163 -13.32 -7.89 5.64
CA VAL A 163 -12.75 -7.76 6.97
C VAL A 163 -11.26 -8.00 6.91
N TYR A 164 -10.50 -7.04 7.40
CA TYR A 164 -9.05 -7.08 7.44
C TYR A 164 -8.58 -7.55 8.82
N PHE A 165 -7.64 -8.48 8.82
CA PHE A 165 -7.09 -9.03 10.06
C PHE A 165 -5.59 -9.28 9.95
N THR A 166 -4.91 -9.29 11.11
CA THR A 166 -3.52 -9.74 11.24
C THR A 166 -3.46 -11.04 12.03
N ALA A 167 -2.55 -11.91 11.66
CA ALA A 167 -2.26 -13.15 12.38
C ALA A 167 -0.79 -13.54 12.18
N GLU A 168 -0.16 -14.10 13.22
CA GLU A 168 1.23 -14.58 13.16
C GLU A 168 1.36 -15.89 12.38
N LYS A 169 0.34 -16.73 12.47
CA LYS A 169 0.28 -18.05 11.82
C LYS A 169 -0.94 -18.14 10.92
N ARG A 170 -0.94 -19.13 10.05
CA ARG A 170 -2.11 -19.45 9.22
C ARG A 170 -3.30 -19.81 10.10
N VAL A 171 -4.45 -19.20 9.86
CA VAL A 171 -5.69 -19.38 10.61
C VAL A 171 -6.72 -20.09 9.73
N ASP A 172 -7.38 -21.12 10.26
CA ASP A 172 -8.56 -21.71 9.61
C ASP A 172 -9.82 -20.93 10.02
N PHE A 173 -10.32 -20.12 9.15
CA PHE A 173 -11.46 -19.24 9.37
C PHE A 173 -12.76 -19.74 8.74
N ARG A 174 -12.84 -20.99 8.27
CA ARG A 174 -14.05 -21.51 7.57
C ARG A 174 -15.31 -21.46 8.42
N ALA A 175 -15.20 -21.81 9.70
CA ALA A 175 -16.33 -21.74 10.64
C ALA A 175 -16.72 -20.27 10.92
N LEU A 176 -15.73 -19.41 11.12
CA LEU A 176 -15.94 -17.96 11.31
C LEU A 176 -16.69 -17.35 10.12
N VAL A 177 -16.26 -17.63 8.89
CA VAL A 177 -16.93 -17.11 7.66
C VAL A 177 -18.39 -17.53 7.60
N ARG A 178 -18.70 -18.78 7.92
CA ARG A 178 -20.11 -19.26 7.95
C ARG A 178 -20.95 -18.51 8.97
N ASP A 179 -20.44 -18.30 10.17
CA ASP A 179 -21.17 -17.57 11.21
C ASP A 179 -21.32 -16.09 10.90
N MET A 180 -20.29 -15.47 10.31
CA MET A 180 -20.36 -14.10 9.81
C MET A 180 -21.38 -13.96 8.67
N ALA A 181 -21.40 -14.88 7.71
CA ALA A 181 -22.36 -14.86 6.59
C ALA A 181 -23.80 -14.98 7.08
N ARG A 182 -24.04 -15.79 8.12
CA ARG A 182 -25.38 -15.88 8.77
C ARG A 182 -25.75 -14.58 9.50
N SER A 183 -24.78 -13.96 10.23
CA SER A 183 -25.03 -12.76 11.01
C SER A 183 -25.25 -11.53 10.14
N PHE A 184 -24.47 -11.37 9.09
CA PHE A 184 -24.50 -10.17 8.24
C PHE A 184 -25.28 -10.35 6.93
N ARG A 185 -25.71 -11.58 6.61
CA ARG A 185 -26.48 -11.94 5.41
C ARG A 185 -25.87 -11.39 4.12
N THR A 186 -24.54 -11.44 4.00
CA THR A 186 -23.79 -10.96 2.86
C THR A 186 -22.57 -11.84 2.59
N ARG A 187 -21.93 -11.63 1.44
CA ARG A 187 -20.68 -12.30 1.11
C ARG A 187 -19.55 -11.73 1.96
N ILE A 188 -18.84 -12.60 2.67
CA ILE A 188 -17.69 -12.25 3.51
C ILE A 188 -16.40 -12.47 2.74
N ASP A 189 -15.54 -11.45 2.75
CA ASP A 189 -14.18 -11.50 2.23
C ASP A 189 -13.21 -11.23 3.40
N LEU A 190 -12.51 -12.27 3.86
CA LEU A 190 -11.51 -12.15 4.92
C LEU A 190 -10.12 -11.96 4.31
N ARG A 191 -9.49 -10.81 4.58
CA ARG A 191 -8.17 -10.46 4.07
C ARG A 191 -7.14 -10.38 5.19
N GLN A 192 -6.16 -11.27 5.14
CA GLN A 192 -5.01 -11.15 6.01
C GLN A 192 -4.10 -10.04 5.50
N ILE A 193 -3.74 -9.12 6.41
CA ILE A 193 -2.81 -8.01 6.15
C ILE A 193 -1.59 -8.11 7.04
N GLY A 194 -0.49 -7.51 6.59
CA GLY A 194 0.72 -7.41 7.39
C GLY A 194 0.57 -6.39 8.53
N VAL A 195 1.34 -6.53 9.60
CA VAL A 195 1.32 -5.59 10.74
C VAL A 195 1.65 -4.14 10.34
N ARG A 196 2.47 -3.94 9.30
CA ARG A 196 2.75 -2.61 8.76
C ARG A 196 1.57 -2.04 7.98
N ASP A 197 0.86 -2.89 7.23
CA ASP A 197 -0.35 -2.49 6.51
C ASP A 197 -1.50 -2.18 7.49
N GLU A 198 -1.57 -2.93 8.61
CA GLU A 198 -2.47 -2.58 9.70
C GLU A 198 -2.17 -1.18 10.25
N ALA A 199 -0.91 -0.90 10.63
CA ALA A 199 -0.50 0.40 11.12
C ALA A 199 -0.76 1.52 10.10
N ARG A 200 -0.50 1.25 8.81
CA ARG A 200 -0.78 2.16 7.70
C ARG A 200 -2.27 2.50 7.57
N ARG A 201 -3.16 1.52 7.77
CA ARG A 201 -4.61 1.72 7.74
C ARG A 201 -5.12 2.48 8.95
N LEU A 202 -4.67 2.12 10.14
CA LEU A 202 -5.05 2.78 11.38
C LEU A 202 -4.54 4.21 11.45
N GLY A 203 -3.38 4.47 10.86
CA GLY A 203 -2.74 5.77 10.92
C GLY A 203 -2.03 6.04 12.24
N GLY A 204 -1.71 7.29 12.47
CA GLY A 204 -1.02 7.74 13.68
C GLY A 204 0.28 8.47 13.38
N LEU A 205 1.04 8.75 14.43
CA LEU A 205 2.31 9.47 14.38
C LEU A 205 3.48 8.51 14.58
N GLY A 206 4.53 8.75 13.83
CA GLY A 206 5.82 8.11 14.04
C GLY A 206 6.56 8.70 15.25
N ARG A 207 7.71 8.12 15.60
CA ARG A 207 8.60 8.68 16.65
C ARG A 207 9.11 10.07 16.30
N CYS A 208 9.23 10.38 15.03
CA CYS A 208 9.54 11.71 14.50
C CYS A 208 8.41 12.73 14.68
N ARG A 209 7.30 12.37 15.34
CA ARG A 209 6.09 13.18 15.55
C ARG A 209 5.38 13.62 14.25
N ARG A 210 5.78 13.07 13.11
CA ARG A 210 5.08 13.26 11.83
C ARG A 210 4.15 12.08 11.58
N GLU A 211 3.15 12.26 10.70
CA GLU A 211 2.32 11.16 10.23
C GLU A 211 3.18 10.01 9.71
N LEU A 212 2.71 8.76 9.88
CA LEU A 212 3.44 7.57 9.44
C LEU A 212 3.80 7.69 7.95
N CYS A 213 5.11 7.67 7.64
CA CYS A 213 5.60 7.79 6.25
C CYS A 213 4.99 6.75 5.32
N CYS A 214 4.76 5.53 5.80
CA CYS A 214 4.10 4.47 5.04
C CYS A 214 2.62 4.77 4.72
N ARG A 215 1.97 5.69 5.44
CA ARG A 215 0.60 6.14 5.17
C ARG A 215 0.58 7.35 4.24
N SER A 216 1.49 8.29 4.42
CA SER A 216 1.50 9.57 3.71
C SER A 216 2.16 9.47 2.33
N TRP A 217 3.47 9.43 2.25
CA TRP A 217 4.22 9.61 1.00
C TRP A 217 5.02 8.38 0.55
N LEU A 218 5.45 7.50 1.49
CA LEU A 218 6.27 6.33 1.16
C LEU A 218 5.37 5.16 0.72
N THR A 219 5.02 5.13 -0.55
CA THR A 219 4.12 4.12 -1.13
C THR A 219 4.81 2.78 -1.37
N SER A 220 6.09 2.82 -1.80
CA SER A 220 6.92 1.63 -2.02
C SER A 220 7.86 1.42 -0.83
N ILE A 221 7.76 0.26 -0.20
CA ILE A 221 8.53 -0.07 1.01
C ILE A 221 9.52 -1.17 0.67
N GLU A 222 10.79 -0.80 0.64
CA GLU A 222 11.89 -1.75 0.49
C GLU A 222 12.19 -2.49 1.81
N PRO A 223 12.80 -3.68 1.74
CA PRO A 223 13.23 -4.41 2.94
C PRO A 223 14.21 -3.60 3.78
N VAL A 224 13.98 -3.57 5.09
CA VAL A 224 14.85 -2.92 6.07
C VAL A 224 15.58 -3.99 6.88
N THR A 225 16.91 -3.87 6.95
CA THR A 225 17.78 -4.79 7.68
C THR A 225 18.43 -4.12 8.90
N LEU A 226 18.87 -4.93 9.87
CA LEU A 226 19.62 -4.42 11.03
C LEU A 226 20.96 -3.77 10.64
N GLN A 227 21.54 -4.16 9.50
CA GLN A 227 22.77 -3.57 9.01
C GLN A 227 22.61 -2.06 8.76
N LEU A 228 21.45 -1.63 8.24
CA LEU A 228 21.18 -0.20 8.03
C LEU A 228 21.23 0.62 9.33
N ALA A 229 20.78 0.04 10.45
CA ALA A 229 20.88 0.69 11.76
C ALA A 229 22.33 0.77 12.23
N LYS A 230 23.13 -0.29 12.03
CA LYS A 230 24.58 -0.27 12.33
C LYS A 230 25.33 0.77 11.50
N ASP A 231 25.01 0.86 10.21
CA ASP A 231 25.64 1.83 9.32
C ASP A 231 25.34 3.27 9.70
N GLN A 232 24.22 3.51 10.40
CA GLN A 232 23.81 4.82 10.93
C GLN A 232 24.27 5.06 12.37
N GLY A 233 25.05 4.14 12.95
CA GLY A 233 25.55 4.28 14.33
C GLY A 233 24.48 4.16 15.42
N LEU A 234 23.29 3.61 15.08
CA LEU A 234 22.19 3.48 16.03
C LEU A 234 22.38 2.26 16.94
N SER A 235 21.96 2.40 18.19
CA SER A 235 21.83 1.27 19.10
C SER A 235 20.86 0.22 18.54
N LEU A 236 21.21 -1.05 18.64
CA LEU A 236 20.36 -2.16 18.18
C LEU A 236 19.19 -2.47 19.13
N ASN A 237 18.91 -1.59 20.08
CA ASN A 237 17.76 -1.74 20.95
C ASN A 237 16.46 -1.70 20.13
N PRO A 238 15.65 -2.77 20.11
CA PRO A 238 14.40 -2.83 19.36
C PRO A 238 13.46 -1.66 19.66
N SER A 239 13.46 -1.17 20.89
CA SER A 239 12.62 -0.03 21.26
C SER A 239 13.02 1.27 20.53
N GLN A 240 14.25 1.40 20.06
CA GLN A 240 14.75 2.60 19.36
C GLN A 240 14.63 2.50 17.84
N ILE A 241 14.77 1.30 17.27
CA ILE A 241 14.81 1.10 15.82
C ILE A 241 13.50 0.55 15.24
N SER A 242 12.49 0.24 16.08
CA SER A 242 11.19 -0.25 15.61
C SER A 242 10.16 0.87 15.49
N GLY A 243 9.35 0.81 14.45
CA GLY A 243 8.22 1.70 14.24
C GLY A 243 6.97 1.28 15.01
N ALA A 244 5.87 2.02 14.85
CA ALA A 244 4.57 1.74 15.46
C ALA A 244 4.00 0.33 15.11
N CYS A 245 4.42 -0.26 14.01
CA CYS A 245 4.03 -1.61 13.58
C CYS A 245 4.90 -2.72 14.21
N GLY A 246 5.88 -2.41 15.07
CA GLY A 246 6.84 -3.37 15.63
C GLY A 246 7.94 -3.85 14.68
N ARG A 247 7.91 -3.46 13.40
CA ARG A 247 8.99 -3.74 12.44
C ARG A 247 10.00 -2.59 12.41
N LEU A 248 11.20 -2.86 11.87
CA LEU A 248 12.22 -1.83 11.68
C LEU A 248 11.67 -0.61 10.94
N MET A 249 12.09 0.58 11.37
CA MET A 249 11.63 1.84 10.79
C MET A 249 12.08 2.02 9.34
N ASN A 250 11.18 2.50 8.48
CA ASN A 250 11.49 2.76 7.08
C ASN A 250 12.49 3.90 6.87
N CYS A 251 12.58 4.85 7.80
CA CYS A 251 13.56 5.93 7.74
C CYS A 251 14.99 5.40 7.68
N LEU A 252 15.30 4.27 8.33
CA LEU A 252 16.61 3.63 8.24
C LEU A 252 17.03 3.34 6.79
N ARG A 253 16.08 2.88 5.96
CA ARG A 253 16.34 2.62 4.54
C ARG A 253 16.34 3.91 3.73
N TYR A 254 15.38 4.79 3.99
CA TYR A 254 15.22 6.03 3.25
C TYR A 254 16.45 6.95 3.39
N GLU A 255 16.98 7.06 4.61
CA GLU A 255 18.11 7.94 4.92
C GLU A 255 19.48 7.29 4.66
N HIS A 256 19.52 5.95 4.46
CA HIS A 256 20.78 5.20 4.36
C HIS A 256 21.76 5.76 3.33
N ALA A 257 21.30 6.19 2.16
CA ALA A 257 22.17 6.72 1.11
C ALA A 257 22.93 7.98 1.57
N VAL A 258 22.24 8.86 2.33
CA VAL A 258 22.82 10.08 2.89
C VAL A 258 23.91 9.73 3.91
N TYR A 259 23.61 8.80 4.84
CA TYR A 259 24.58 8.34 5.84
C TYR A 259 25.78 7.65 5.20
N ALA A 260 25.55 6.79 4.20
CA ALA A 260 26.62 6.10 3.49
C ALA A 260 27.54 7.06 2.75
N GLN A 261 26.99 8.13 2.17
CA GLN A 261 27.78 9.18 1.51
C GLN A 261 28.54 10.03 2.51
N ALA A 262 27.88 10.49 3.58
CA ALA A 262 28.52 11.29 4.61
C ALA A 262 29.66 10.52 5.30
N ARG A 263 29.43 9.24 5.63
CA ARG A 263 30.43 8.38 6.26
C ARG A 263 31.75 8.24 5.45
N LYS A 264 31.70 8.34 4.12
CA LYS A 264 32.92 8.29 3.28
C LYS A 264 33.90 9.43 3.58
N ARG A 265 33.42 10.52 4.17
CA ARG A 265 34.25 11.69 4.55
C ARG A 265 35.03 11.46 5.85
N PHE A 266 34.57 10.52 6.69
CA PHE A 266 35.13 10.26 8.00
C PHE A 266 36.11 9.08 8.00
N PRO A 267 37.12 9.08 8.85
CA PRO A 267 38.00 7.95 9.03
C PRO A 267 37.24 6.79 9.72
N PRO A 268 37.55 5.53 9.37
CA PRO A 268 36.93 4.37 10.02
C PRO A 268 37.18 4.36 11.54
N VAL A 269 36.15 4.04 12.32
CA VAL A 269 36.27 3.84 13.78
C VAL A 269 37.24 2.69 14.07
N GLY A 270 38.07 2.83 15.09
CA GLY A 270 39.11 1.86 15.44
C GLY A 270 40.41 2.00 14.62
N ARG A 271 40.45 2.88 13.63
CA ARG A 271 41.68 3.12 12.85
C ARG A 271 42.60 4.10 13.59
N THR A 272 43.88 3.71 13.71
CA THR A 272 44.91 4.63 14.17
C THR A 272 45.29 5.59 13.04
N ILE A 273 45.27 6.88 13.33
CA ILE A 273 45.63 7.96 12.40
C ILE A 273 46.76 8.77 12.99
N ARG A 274 47.54 9.45 12.14
CA ARG A 274 48.59 10.35 12.54
C ARG A 274 48.05 11.77 12.48
N THR A 275 48.19 12.51 13.58
CA THR A 275 47.75 13.89 13.73
C THR A 275 48.93 14.73 14.19
N ALA A 276 48.74 16.02 14.46
CA ALA A 276 49.76 16.90 15.05
C ALA A 276 50.20 16.41 16.44
N ASN A 277 49.31 15.75 17.20
CA ASN A 277 49.61 15.23 18.55
C ASN A 277 50.18 13.81 18.55
N GLY A 278 50.51 13.27 17.37
CA GLY A 278 51.10 11.94 17.24
C GLY A 278 50.11 10.89 16.68
N ARG A 279 50.19 9.65 17.21
CA ARG A 279 49.29 8.56 16.79
C ARG A 279 48.09 8.49 17.70
N GLU A 280 46.91 8.72 17.16
CA GLU A 280 45.64 8.69 17.88
C GLU A 280 44.67 7.67 17.23
N ASN A 281 43.83 7.03 18.01
CA ASN A 281 42.85 6.08 17.57
C ASN A 281 41.48 6.75 17.39
N VAL A 282 40.79 6.53 16.30
CA VAL A 282 39.42 7.03 16.04
C VAL A 282 38.45 6.26 16.91
N LYS A 283 37.87 6.90 17.92
CA LYS A 283 36.92 6.29 18.86
C LYS A 283 35.47 6.36 18.34
N SER A 284 35.06 7.52 17.88
CA SER A 284 33.72 7.77 17.32
C SER A 284 33.73 9.02 16.44
N TRP A 285 32.65 9.24 15.77
CA TRP A 285 32.41 10.47 15.01
C TRP A 285 30.90 10.81 15.05
N ASP A 286 30.58 12.09 14.95
CA ASP A 286 29.24 12.60 14.76
C ASP A 286 29.13 13.20 13.36
N LEU A 287 28.14 12.69 12.58
CA LEU A 287 27.92 13.13 11.20
C LEU A 287 27.27 14.50 11.12
N PHE A 288 26.46 14.87 12.12
CA PHE A 288 25.70 16.11 12.11
C PHE A 288 26.51 17.29 12.60
N GLU A 289 27.29 17.05 13.69
CA GLU A 289 28.22 18.05 14.25
C GLU A 289 29.55 18.11 13.46
N GLU A 290 29.72 17.19 12.49
CA GLU A 290 30.97 17.03 11.73
C GLU A 290 32.21 16.93 12.61
N THR A 291 32.12 16.21 13.74
CA THR A 291 33.18 16.03 14.70
C THR A 291 33.73 14.62 14.77
N VAL A 292 34.99 14.48 15.18
CA VAL A 292 35.67 13.19 15.37
C VAL A 292 36.25 13.13 16.74
N SER A 293 35.96 12.10 17.51
CA SER A 293 36.56 11.81 18.80
C SER A 293 37.79 10.92 18.64
N LEU A 294 38.91 11.37 19.07
CA LEU A 294 40.21 10.72 19.01
C LEU A 294 40.68 10.34 20.39
N GLU A 295 41.31 9.21 20.52
CA GLU A 295 41.91 8.71 21.75
C GLU A 295 43.43 8.58 21.57
N ALA A 296 44.20 9.31 22.38
CA ALA A 296 45.65 9.24 22.41
C ALA A 296 46.12 7.96 23.12
N ARG A 297 47.44 7.66 23.06
CA ARG A 297 48.01 6.45 23.68
C ARG A 297 47.94 6.43 25.19
N ASP A 298 47.90 7.59 25.83
CA ASP A 298 47.73 7.79 27.25
C ASP A 298 46.29 7.67 27.76
N GLY A 299 45.34 7.42 26.83
CA GLY A 299 43.92 7.30 27.13
C GLY A 299 43.16 8.64 27.13
N GLU A 300 43.82 9.75 26.87
CA GLU A 300 43.17 11.04 26.75
C GLU A 300 42.31 11.08 25.49
N THR A 301 41.05 11.57 25.62
CA THR A 301 40.11 11.66 24.51
C THR A 301 39.85 13.13 24.18
N ARG A 302 40.05 13.52 22.92
CA ARG A 302 39.70 14.83 22.40
C ARG A 302 38.69 14.72 21.23
N THR A 303 37.81 15.72 21.14
CA THR A 303 36.86 15.83 20.03
C THR A 303 37.18 17.08 19.23
N ILE A 304 37.37 16.91 17.92
CA ILE A 304 37.73 17.98 17.00
C ILE A 304 36.87 17.98 15.78
N PRO A 305 36.63 19.13 15.10
CA PRO A 305 35.97 19.21 13.82
C PRO A 305 36.70 18.38 12.74
N LEU A 306 35.92 17.78 11.84
CA LEU A 306 36.48 16.99 10.74
C LEU A 306 37.45 17.80 9.86
N ALA A 307 37.16 19.08 9.63
CA ALA A 307 38.03 19.98 8.87
C ALA A 307 39.40 20.11 9.54
N GLN A 308 39.45 20.39 10.85
CA GLN A 308 40.67 20.47 11.63
C GLN A 308 41.46 19.15 11.57
N LEU A 309 40.79 18.02 11.71
CA LEU A 309 41.44 16.70 11.56
C LEU A 309 42.12 16.53 10.20
N GLN A 310 41.46 16.99 9.14
CA GLN A 310 42.00 16.89 7.77
C GLN A 310 43.25 17.76 7.62
N ASP A 311 43.28 18.94 8.22
CA ASP A 311 44.43 19.84 8.20
C ASP A 311 45.59 19.26 8.99
N GLU A 312 45.36 18.81 10.23
CA GLU A 312 46.38 18.15 11.07
C GLU A 312 47.00 16.93 10.35
N ARG A 313 46.19 16.16 9.62
CA ARG A 313 46.69 15.01 8.83
C ARG A 313 47.55 15.44 7.63
N ARG A 314 47.19 16.56 6.99
CA ARG A 314 47.97 17.13 5.87
C ARG A 314 49.33 17.63 6.39
N GLU A 315 49.34 18.31 7.53
CA GLU A 315 50.56 18.79 8.15
C GLU A 315 51.47 17.64 8.59
N ALA A 316 50.91 16.63 9.27
CA ALA A 316 51.65 15.44 9.67
C ALA A 316 52.28 14.71 8.48
N ARG A 317 51.61 14.69 7.31
CA ARG A 317 52.10 14.09 6.08
C ARG A 317 53.20 14.92 5.44
N ARG A 318 53.10 16.24 5.44
CA ARG A 318 54.16 17.14 4.94
C ARG A 318 55.42 16.99 5.78
N ALA A 319 55.32 17.04 7.09
CA ALA A 319 56.43 16.86 8.01
C ALA A 319 57.12 15.48 7.91
N GLU A 320 56.47 14.46 7.33
CA GLU A 320 57.03 13.16 7.06
C GLU A 320 57.79 13.13 5.72
N LEU A 321 57.28 13.82 4.70
CA LEU A 321 57.92 13.97 3.42
C LEU A 321 59.22 14.81 3.53
N ASP A 322 59.24 15.85 4.37
CA ASP A 322 60.42 16.70 4.59
C ASP A 322 61.52 16.02 5.42
N ARG A 323 61.21 14.86 6.03
CA ARG A 323 62.17 14.06 6.83
C ARG A 323 62.83 12.92 6.07
N ASN A 324 62.26 12.55 4.89
CA ASN A 324 62.79 11.51 4.00
C ASN A 324 63.53 12.11 2.80
#